data_535e8207c3095c2a3f23c7b4f1d71f2c
#
_entry.id   535e8207c3095c2a3f23c7b4f1d71f2c
#
_cell.length_a   1.000
_cell.length_b   1.000
_cell.length_c   1.000
_cell.angle_alpha   90.00
_cell.angle_beta   90.00
_cell.angle_gamma   90.00
#
_symmetry.space_group_name_H-M   'P 1'
#
loop_
_entity.id
_entity.type
_entity.pdbx_description
1 polymer ?
#
loop_
_entity_poly.entity_id
_entity_poly.type
_entity_poly.pdbx_seq_one_letter_code
_entity_poly.pdbx_strand_id
1 'polypeptide(L)'
;MDIIVVSHKRGKTWRLRLDARHVFGWLPFAVLGTLLISASFAVGYYTRGGSSVLPPRLVAAWAKEVEQQRQSLGVTRAEAEQNAVAMSRRLALLQAHVLRLDAAGQRLTEIAGLEEGEFNFTAPPPVGGPETASDDIPLDPILASLAAYERQLTDRERQFRVLEDLLVASRLQKEVRPSGWPIENGWISSLFGTRTDPFTGRLARHQGIDFAGRTGADVQAVAAGIVSYAGPSEGYGNLVEINHGNGYSTRYGHNSAILVHVGDKIGRGQAVARIGSTGRSTGPHVHFEVLYNGTPVDPEAYIQAAR
;
A
#
# COMPACT_ATOMS: atom_id res chain seq x y z
N MET A 1 28.76 35.99 -88.77
CA MET A 1 28.05 34.91 -88.12
C MET A 1 26.92 35.55 -87.33
N ASP A 2 25.66 35.22 -87.65
CA ASP A 2 24.50 35.83 -86.98
C ASP A 2 23.99 34.92 -85.87
N ILE A 3 24.06 35.40 -84.64
CA ILE A 3 23.52 34.64 -83.48
C ILE A 3 22.15 35.20 -83.18
N ILE A 4 21.09 34.40 -83.27
CA ILE A 4 19.74 34.75 -82.92
C ILE A 4 19.45 34.21 -81.52
N VAL A 5 19.25 35.12 -80.56
CA VAL A 5 18.86 34.76 -79.22
C VAL A 5 17.34 34.94 -79.10
N VAL A 6 16.63 33.87 -78.88
CA VAL A 6 15.17 33.86 -78.68
C VAL A 6 14.86 33.76 -77.20
N SER A 7 14.26 34.81 -76.62
CA SER A 7 13.81 34.79 -75.26
C SER A 7 12.47 34.04 -75.13
N HIS A 8 12.47 32.97 -74.34
CA HIS A 8 11.32 32.07 -74.16
C HIS A 8 10.10 32.70 -73.46
N LYS A 9 10.27 33.83 -72.81
CA LYS A 9 9.18 34.46 -72.02
C LYS A 9 8.45 35.68 -72.67
N ARG A 10 8.95 36.26 -73.79
CA ARG A 10 8.34 37.46 -74.40
C ARG A 10 8.45 37.61 -75.93
N GLY A 11 8.75 36.56 -76.66
CA GLY A 11 8.70 36.60 -78.11
C GLY A 11 9.58 37.68 -78.81
N LYS A 12 10.54 38.28 -78.10
CA LYS A 12 11.44 39.25 -78.64
C LYS A 12 12.72 38.57 -79.12
N THR A 13 12.96 38.61 -80.42
CA THR A 13 14.19 38.12 -81.02
C THR A 13 15.21 39.24 -81.12
N TRP A 14 16.38 39.03 -80.59
CA TRP A 14 17.51 39.93 -80.72
C TRP A 14 18.50 39.31 -81.70
N ARG A 15 18.78 40.06 -82.80
CA ARG A 15 19.86 39.69 -83.77
C ARG A 15 21.13 40.44 -83.41
N LEU A 16 22.13 39.72 -83.00
CA LEU A 16 23.48 40.23 -82.81
C LEU A 16 24.31 39.91 -84.06
N ARG A 17 24.62 40.93 -84.85
CA ARG A 17 25.60 40.80 -85.93
C ARG A 17 26.99 40.96 -85.36
N LEU A 18 27.75 39.91 -85.31
CA LEU A 18 29.16 39.91 -84.96
C LEU A 18 29.98 40.16 -86.20
N ASP A 19 30.41 41.40 -86.42
CA ASP A 19 31.31 41.78 -87.50
C ASP A 19 32.73 41.44 -87.06
N ALA A 20 33.46 40.67 -87.86
CA ALA A 20 34.77 40.14 -87.54
C ALA A 20 35.77 41.24 -87.13
N ARG A 21 35.59 42.48 -87.60
CA ARG A 21 36.41 43.62 -87.23
C ARG A 21 36.26 44.05 -85.75
N HIS A 22 35.09 43.89 -85.14
CA HIS A 22 34.89 44.22 -83.75
C HIS A 22 35.38 43.10 -82.80
N VAL A 23 35.36 41.86 -83.23
CA VAL A 23 35.89 40.74 -82.43
C VAL A 23 37.39 40.83 -82.23
N PHE A 24 38.10 41.23 -83.26
CA PHE A 24 39.57 41.49 -83.17
C PHE A 24 39.90 42.68 -82.26
N GLY A 25 39.04 43.72 -82.22
CA GLY A 25 39.24 44.85 -81.33
C GLY A 25 39.11 44.59 -79.85
N TRP A 26 38.26 43.55 -79.47
CA TRP A 26 38.02 43.17 -78.05
C TRP A 26 38.99 42.07 -77.58
N LEU A 27 39.71 41.42 -78.49
CA LEU A 27 40.64 40.32 -78.15
C LEU A 27 41.74 40.75 -77.16
N PRO A 28 42.39 41.94 -77.31
CA PRO A 28 43.36 42.37 -76.31
C PRO A 28 42.74 42.65 -74.92
N PHE A 29 41.49 43.15 -74.88
CA PHE A 29 40.79 43.35 -73.62
C PHE A 29 40.37 42.03 -72.94
N ALA A 30 40.00 41.05 -73.69
CA ALA A 30 39.67 39.70 -73.19
C ALA A 30 40.93 39.02 -72.60
N VAL A 31 42.06 39.15 -73.33
CA VAL A 31 43.37 38.60 -72.85
C VAL A 31 43.85 39.37 -71.60
N LEU A 32 43.70 40.68 -71.58
CA LEU A 32 44.03 41.45 -70.38
C LEU A 32 43.12 41.12 -69.19
N GLY A 33 41.85 40.94 -69.45
CA GLY A 33 40.88 40.51 -68.40
C GLY A 33 41.23 39.12 -67.80
N THR A 34 41.51 38.16 -68.68
CA THR A 34 41.96 36.84 -68.22
C THR A 34 43.24 36.84 -67.46
N LEU A 35 44.23 37.67 -67.90
CA LEU A 35 45.49 37.88 -67.21
C LEU A 35 45.29 38.51 -65.82
N LEU A 36 44.41 39.50 -65.71
CA LEU A 36 44.10 40.13 -64.42
C LEU A 36 43.40 39.15 -63.48
N ILE A 37 42.45 38.38 -63.98
CA ILE A 37 41.77 37.37 -63.21
C ILE A 37 42.76 36.27 -62.74
N SER A 38 43.60 35.81 -63.64
CA SER A 38 44.62 34.82 -63.30
C SER A 38 45.68 35.35 -62.33
N ALA A 39 46.09 36.63 -62.45
CA ALA A 39 47.00 37.30 -61.53
C ALA A 39 46.29 37.46 -60.15
N SER A 40 45.04 37.90 -60.12
CA SER A 40 44.26 38.00 -58.86
C SER A 40 44.13 36.64 -58.20
N PHE A 41 43.84 35.60 -58.99
CA PHE A 41 43.75 34.23 -58.47
C PHE A 41 45.12 33.74 -57.95
N ALA A 42 46.15 33.96 -58.65
CA ALA A 42 47.55 33.62 -58.25
C ALA A 42 47.91 34.37 -56.94
N VAL A 43 47.65 35.68 -56.87
CA VAL A 43 47.89 36.46 -55.66
C VAL A 43 47.05 35.94 -54.52
N GLY A 44 45.75 35.69 -54.73
CA GLY A 44 44.91 35.09 -53.73
C GLY A 44 45.36 33.69 -53.28
N TYR A 45 45.80 32.86 -54.22
CA TYR A 45 46.39 31.55 -53.92
C TYR A 45 47.66 31.63 -53.11
N TYR A 46 48.57 32.50 -53.51
CA TYR A 46 49.83 32.71 -52.79
C TYR A 46 49.66 33.41 -51.44
N THR A 47 48.74 34.33 -51.33
CA THR A 47 48.43 34.98 -50.05
C THR A 47 47.63 34.04 -49.11
N ARG A 48 46.84 33.17 -49.69
CA ARG A 48 46.11 32.14 -48.92
C ARG A 48 46.97 30.92 -48.54
N GLY A 49 48.03 30.67 -49.36
CA GLY A 49 49.06 29.66 -49.05
C GLY A 49 50.09 30.11 -48.03
N GLY A 50 50.11 31.45 -47.72
CA GLY A 50 50.91 32.00 -46.62
C GLY A 50 50.21 31.80 -45.27
N SER A 51 50.40 30.62 -44.70
CA SER A 51 50.33 30.35 -43.25
C SER A 51 49.17 30.95 -42.50
N SER A 52 47.96 30.37 -42.63
CA SER A 52 47.11 30.25 -41.44
C SER A 52 47.60 29.10 -40.55
N VAL A 53 48.87 29.03 -40.33
CA VAL A 53 49.45 28.21 -39.25
C VAL A 53 49.13 28.95 -38.00
N LEU A 54 48.02 28.55 -37.34
CA LEU A 54 47.73 28.98 -35.96
C LEU A 54 49.04 28.85 -35.18
N PRO A 55 49.40 29.83 -34.37
CA PRO A 55 50.63 29.77 -33.59
C PRO A 55 50.71 28.45 -32.87
N PRO A 56 51.80 27.68 -32.94
CA PRO A 56 51.90 26.34 -32.32
C PRO A 56 51.50 26.32 -30.85
N ARG A 57 51.66 27.45 -30.16
CA ARG A 57 51.22 27.65 -28.76
C ARG A 57 49.69 27.63 -28.60
N LEU A 58 48.92 28.18 -29.54
CA LEU A 58 47.49 28.16 -29.51
C LEU A 58 46.93 26.76 -29.82
N VAL A 59 47.52 26.05 -30.77
CA VAL A 59 47.17 24.66 -31.08
C VAL A 59 47.44 23.75 -29.88
N ALA A 60 48.59 23.93 -29.23
CA ALA A 60 48.94 23.18 -28.02
C ALA A 60 47.99 23.49 -26.83
N ALA A 61 47.61 24.77 -26.65
CA ALA A 61 46.67 25.19 -25.63
C ALA A 61 45.27 24.57 -25.85
N TRP A 62 44.77 24.61 -27.10
CA TRP A 62 43.51 24.00 -27.45
C TRP A 62 43.50 22.45 -27.34
N ALA A 63 44.61 21.82 -27.76
CA ALA A 63 44.78 20.39 -27.60
C ALA A 63 44.72 19.97 -26.12
N LYS A 64 45.35 20.75 -25.24
CA LYS A 64 45.29 20.54 -23.80
C LYS A 64 43.89 20.74 -23.24
N GLU A 65 43.19 21.80 -23.65
CA GLU A 65 41.82 22.09 -23.25
C GLU A 65 40.85 20.99 -23.68
N VAL A 66 40.93 20.55 -24.95
CA VAL A 66 40.14 19.45 -25.48
C VAL A 66 40.38 18.14 -24.71
N GLU A 67 41.67 17.88 -24.37
CA GLU A 67 42.00 16.68 -23.59
C GLU A 67 41.45 16.77 -22.16
N GLN A 68 41.52 17.93 -21.53
CA GLN A 68 40.91 18.16 -20.22
C GLN A 68 39.38 17.99 -20.26
N GLN A 69 38.72 18.54 -21.28
CA GLN A 69 37.28 18.36 -21.49
C GLN A 69 36.92 16.90 -21.75
N ARG A 70 37.70 16.16 -22.52
CA ARG A 70 37.51 14.72 -22.74
C ARG A 70 37.66 13.93 -21.44
N GLN A 71 38.66 14.26 -20.62
CA GLN A 71 38.85 13.59 -19.33
C GLN A 71 37.66 13.90 -18.37
N SER A 72 37.24 15.17 -18.29
CA SER A 72 36.10 15.55 -17.44
C SER A 72 34.80 14.88 -17.92
N LEU A 73 34.54 14.84 -19.23
CA LEU A 73 33.41 14.12 -19.80
C LEU A 73 33.45 12.60 -19.50
N GLY A 74 34.68 12.02 -19.56
CA GLY A 74 34.87 10.61 -19.20
C GLY A 74 34.49 10.32 -17.75
N VAL A 75 34.90 11.15 -16.81
CA VAL A 75 34.54 11.04 -15.39
C VAL A 75 33.04 11.23 -15.18
N THR A 76 32.48 12.30 -15.73
CA THR A 76 31.02 12.57 -15.58
C THR A 76 30.19 11.47 -16.18
N ARG A 77 30.62 10.89 -17.32
CA ARG A 77 29.94 9.75 -17.93
C ARG A 77 30.00 8.50 -17.05
N ALA A 78 31.16 8.19 -16.48
CA ALA A 78 31.33 7.07 -15.57
C ALA A 78 30.45 7.22 -14.29
N GLU A 79 30.42 8.43 -13.73
CA GLU A 79 29.55 8.76 -12.61
C GLU A 79 28.06 8.62 -12.97
N ALA A 80 27.64 9.10 -14.14
CA ALA A 80 26.27 8.95 -14.62
C ALA A 80 25.88 7.47 -14.83
N GLU A 81 26.78 6.66 -15.40
CA GLU A 81 26.58 5.21 -15.57
C GLU A 81 26.47 4.51 -14.20
N GLN A 82 27.31 4.84 -13.24
CA GLN A 82 27.22 4.30 -11.88
C GLN A 82 25.91 4.68 -11.18
N ASN A 83 25.51 5.93 -11.30
CA ASN A 83 24.23 6.41 -10.74
C ASN A 83 23.03 5.71 -11.38
N ALA A 84 23.03 5.53 -12.71
CA ALA A 84 21.99 4.79 -13.42
C ALA A 84 21.89 3.32 -12.95
N VAL A 85 23.01 2.65 -12.75
CA VAL A 85 23.05 1.28 -12.20
C VAL A 85 22.53 1.25 -10.76
N ALA A 86 22.93 2.22 -9.93
CA ALA A 86 22.46 2.30 -8.55
C ALA A 86 20.93 2.54 -8.48
N MET A 87 20.42 3.44 -9.32
CA MET A 87 18.97 3.69 -9.43
C MET A 87 18.20 2.47 -9.92
N SER A 88 18.73 1.76 -10.92
CA SER A 88 18.10 0.53 -11.44
C SER A 88 18.05 -0.57 -10.37
N ARG A 89 19.11 -0.72 -9.56
CA ARG A 89 19.12 -1.65 -8.42
C ARG A 89 18.08 -1.24 -7.36
N ARG A 90 17.98 0.04 -7.03
CA ARG A 90 16.99 0.54 -6.09
C ARG A 90 15.57 0.27 -6.59
N LEU A 91 15.31 0.50 -7.87
CA LEU A 91 14.03 0.22 -8.50
C LEU A 91 13.66 -1.27 -8.39
N ALA A 92 14.60 -2.16 -8.71
CA ALA A 92 14.38 -3.62 -8.61
C ALA A 92 14.10 -4.06 -7.16
N LEU A 93 14.79 -3.47 -6.18
CA LEU A 93 14.54 -3.74 -4.76
C LEU A 93 13.14 -3.27 -4.33
N LEU A 94 12.71 -2.08 -4.76
CA LEU A 94 11.36 -1.56 -4.47
C LEU A 94 10.28 -2.43 -5.11
N GLN A 95 10.45 -2.84 -6.36
CA GLN A 95 9.54 -3.78 -7.03
C GLN A 95 9.40 -5.10 -6.26
N ALA A 96 10.52 -5.69 -5.86
CA ALA A 96 10.51 -6.92 -5.08
C ALA A 96 9.87 -6.73 -3.69
N HIS A 97 9.99 -5.54 -3.10
CA HIS A 97 9.36 -5.22 -1.82
C HIS A 97 7.84 -5.10 -1.97
N VAL A 98 7.37 -4.36 -2.98
CA VAL A 98 5.94 -4.23 -3.29
C VAL A 98 5.31 -5.60 -3.57
N LEU A 99 5.93 -6.45 -4.40
CA LEU A 99 5.42 -7.80 -4.68
C LEU A 99 5.31 -8.66 -3.41
N ARG A 100 6.26 -8.55 -2.49
CA ARG A 100 6.18 -9.27 -1.20
C ARG A 100 5.05 -8.73 -0.32
N LEU A 101 4.86 -7.42 -0.28
CA LEU A 101 3.76 -6.81 0.44
C LEU A 101 2.42 -7.23 -0.17
N ASP A 102 2.27 -7.17 -1.49
CA ASP A 102 1.05 -7.59 -2.17
C ASP A 102 0.67 -9.04 -1.82
N ALA A 103 1.64 -9.97 -1.90
CA ALA A 103 1.42 -11.36 -1.54
C ALA A 103 1.08 -11.55 -0.04
N ALA A 104 1.75 -10.81 0.84
CA ALA A 104 1.46 -10.85 2.28
C ALA A 104 0.08 -10.27 2.58
N GLY A 105 -0.30 -9.15 1.93
CA GLY A 105 -1.60 -8.51 2.05
C GLY A 105 -2.74 -9.44 1.63
N GLN A 106 -2.64 -10.08 0.47
CA GLN A 106 -3.60 -11.06 0.00
C GLN A 106 -3.78 -12.21 1.01
N ARG A 107 -2.68 -12.78 1.48
CA ARG A 107 -2.75 -13.87 2.45
C ARG A 107 -3.38 -13.45 3.78
N LEU A 108 -3.13 -12.23 4.24
CA LEU A 108 -3.74 -11.71 5.46
C LEU A 108 -5.23 -11.43 5.29
N THR A 109 -5.69 -10.93 4.14
CA THR A 109 -7.13 -10.74 3.85
C THR A 109 -7.86 -12.08 3.79
N GLU A 110 -7.26 -13.12 3.20
CA GLU A 110 -7.81 -14.47 3.20
C GLU A 110 -7.94 -15.04 4.64
N ILE A 111 -6.88 -14.93 5.46
CA ILE A 111 -6.90 -15.38 6.86
C ILE A 111 -7.90 -14.59 7.70
N ALA A 112 -8.06 -13.30 7.43
CA ALA A 112 -9.00 -12.43 8.10
C ALA A 112 -10.47 -12.71 7.72
N GLY A 113 -10.72 -13.43 6.61
CA GLY A 113 -12.04 -13.68 6.08
C GLY A 113 -12.73 -12.40 5.61
N LEU A 114 -11.94 -11.41 5.13
CA LEU A 114 -12.46 -10.16 4.58
C LEU A 114 -12.94 -10.40 3.14
N GLU A 115 -14.01 -9.69 2.75
CA GLU A 115 -14.58 -9.82 1.40
C GLU A 115 -13.60 -9.28 0.34
N GLU A 116 -13.61 -9.95 -0.84
CA GLU A 116 -12.81 -9.48 -1.98
C GLU A 116 -13.29 -8.07 -2.39
N GLY A 117 -12.39 -7.10 -2.35
CA GLY A 117 -12.66 -5.71 -2.76
C GLY A 117 -12.48 -4.66 -1.67
N GLU A 118 -12.54 -5.02 -0.38
CA GLU A 118 -12.24 -4.07 0.71
C GLU A 118 -10.74 -3.69 0.74
N PHE A 119 -9.88 -4.65 0.47
CA PHE A 119 -8.43 -4.46 0.32
C PHE A 119 -7.97 -5.05 -1.01
N ASN A 120 -7.47 -4.21 -1.91
CA ASN A 120 -6.96 -4.66 -3.21
C ASN A 120 -5.45 -4.48 -3.30
N PHE A 121 -4.74 -5.57 -3.03
CA PHE A 121 -3.27 -5.62 -3.13
C PHE A 121 -2.78 -5.98 -4.55
N THR A 122 -3.66 -6.29 -5.50
CA THR A 122 -3.29 -6.64 -6.89
C THR A 122 -3.30 -5.45 -7.83
N ALA A 123 -4.19 -4.49 -7.61
CA ALA A 123 -4.29 -3.30 -8.44
C ALA A 123 -3.33 -2.20 -7.95
N PRO A 124 -2.73 -1.42 -8.87
CA PRO A 124 -2.02 -0.22 -8.47
C PRO A 124 -3.00 0.78 -7.80
N PRO A 125 -2.53 1.58 -6.84
CA PRO A 125 -3.38 2.57 -6.20
C PRO A 125 -3.95 3.54 -7.25
N PRO A 126 -5.22 3.97 -7.10
CA PRO A 126 -5.82 4.94 -8.01
C PRO A 126 -5.03 6.25 -7.98
N VAL A 127 -4.60 6.72 -9.14
CA VAL A 127 -3.93 8.00 -9.32
C VAL A 127 -4.90 8.97 -9.96
N GLY A 128 -5.09 10.14 -9.34
CA GLY A 128 -5.94 11.22 -9.84
C GLY A 128 -5.84 12.44 -8.94
N GLY A 129 -6.10 13.59 -9.51
CA GLY A 129 -6.10 14.90 -8.84
C GLY A 129 -6.23 16.00 -9.89
N PRO A 130 -6.55 17.25 -9.51
CA PRO A 130 -6.54 18.35 -10.45
C PRO A 130 -5.11 18.55 -10.98
N GLU A 131 -4.92 18.37 -12.28
CA GLU A 131 -3.66 18.66 -12.96
C GLU A 131 -3.44 20.18 -12.99
N THR A 132 -2.40 20.64 -12.34
CA THR A 132 -1.81 21.95 -12.64
C THR A 132 -0.77 21.71 -13.72
N ALA A 133 -0.96 22.35 -14.87
CA ALA A 133 0.05 22.31 -15.93
C ALA A 133 1.38 22.81 -15.38
N SER A 134 2.33 21.90 -15.20
CA SER A 134 3.72 22.24 -14.97
C SER A 134 4.43 22.18 -16.31
N ASP A 135 5.07 23.26 -16.69
CA ASP A 135 5.97 23.32 -17.86
C ASP A 135 7.29 22.51 -17.63
N ASP A 136 7.28 21.61 -16.68
CA ASP A 136 8.43 20.81 -16.34
C ASP A 136 8.66 19.70 -17.38
N ILE A 137 9.81 19.79 -17.99
CA ILE A 137 10.44 18.77 -18.85
C ILE A 137 10.29 17.40 -18.16
N PRO A 138 9.86 16.34 -18.88
CA PRO A 138 9.70 15.03 -18.28
C PRO A 138 11.03 14.60 -17.67
N LEU A 139 11.06 14.54 -16.35
CA LEU A 139 12.15 13.93 -15.60
C LEU A 139 12.39 12.53 -16.16
N ASP A 140 13.68 12.14 -16.18
CA ASP A 140 14.14 10.80 -16.57
C ASP A 140 13.10 9.73 -16.20
N PRO A 141 12.65 8.88 -17.14
CA PRO A 141 11.65 7.84 -16.91
C PRO A 141 11.95 6.96 -15.68
N ILE A 142 13.21 6.81 -15.32
CA ILE A 142 13.66 6.09 -14.12
C ILE A 142 13.22 6.80 -12.85
N LEU A 143 13.38 8.13 -12.77
CA LEU A 143 12.96 8.91 -11.60
C LEU A 143 11.43 8.91 -11.45
N ALA A 144 10.70 9.00 -12.57
CA ALA A 144 9.24 8.90 -12.55
C ALA A 144 8.78 7.54 -12.05
N SER A 145 9.41 6.45 -12.49
CA SER A 145 9.13 5.10 -12.04
C SER A 145 9.44 4.92 -10.55
N LEU A 146 10.57 5.45 -10.08
CA LEU A 146 10.97 5.41 -8.67
C LEU A 146 9.91 6.11 -7.79
N ALA A 147 9.50 7.31 -8.17
CA ALA A 147 8.47 8.06 -7.45
C ALA A 147 7.10 7.35 -7.46
N ALA A 148 6.76 6.63 -8.54
CA ALA A 148 5.56 5.82 -8.62
C ALA A 148 5.61 4.64 -7.62
N TYR A 149 6.71 3.91 -7.55
CA TYR A 149 6.89 2.81 -6.60
C TYR A 149 6.94 3.28 -5.15
N GLU A 150 7.55 4.42 -4.86
CA GLU A 150 7.54 4.99 -3.51
C GLU A 150 6.12 5.37 -3.05
N ARG A 151 5.30 5.92 -3.95
CA ARG A 151 3.87 6.18 -3.67
C ARG A 151 3.11 4.88 -3.43
N GLN A 152 3.31 3.87 -4.28
CA GLN A 152 2.68 2.56 -4.12
C GLN A 152 3.06 1.91 -2.79
N LEU A 153 4.32 1.95 -2.41
CA LEU A 153 4.80 1.45 -1.12
C LEU A 153 4.11 2.14 0.05
N THR A 154 4.05 3.48 0.03
CA THR A 154 3.37 4.27 1.06
C THR A 154 1.89 3.91 1.19
N ASP A 155 1.21 3.68 0.06
CA ASP A 155 -0.18 3.26 0.04
C ASP A 155 -0.35 1.85 0.64
N ARG A 156 0.52 0.91 0.28
CA ARG A 156 0.53 -0.45 0.85
C ARG A 156 0.76 -0.43 2.36
N GLU A 157 1.71 0.35 2.84
CA GLU A 157 1.96 0.50 4.29
C GLU A 157 0.73 1.05 5.03
N ARG A 158 -0.03 1.95 4.40
CA ARG A 158 -1.28 2.46 4.96
C ARG A 158 -2.36 1.38 5.02
N GLN A 159 -2.53 0.63 3.93
CA GLN A 159 -3.48 -0.49 3.88
C GLN A 159 -3.15 -1.55 4.94
N PHE A 160 -1.86 -1.88 5.11
CA PHE A 160 -1.42 -2.82 6.15
C PHE A 160 -1.74 -2.35 7.56
N ARG A 161 -1.53 -1.07 7.88
CA ARG A 161 -1.90 -0.52 9.19
C ARG A 161 -3.39 -0.68 9.47
N VAL A 162 -4.22 -0.32 8.51
CA VAL A 162 -5.68 -0.48 8.67
C VAL A 162 -6.05 -1.95 8.85
N LEU A 163 -5.44 -2.84 8.06
CA LEU A 163 -5.68 -4.29 8.18
C LEU A 163 -5.22 -4.83 9.55
N GLU A 164 -4.08 -4.40 10.05
CA GLU A 164 -3.58 -4.75 11.39
C GLU A 164 -4.55 -4.29 12.49
N ASP A 165 -5.01 -3.04 12.43
CA ASP A 165 -5.99 -2.50 13.37
C ASP A 165 -7.30 -3.31 13.34
N LEU A 166 -7.79 -3.67 12.16
CA LEU A 166 -8.99 -4.49 12.00
C LEU A 166 -8.80 -5.91 12.55
N LEU A 167 -7.66 -6.54 12.31
CA LEU A 167 -7.33 -7.87 12.84
C LEU A 167 -7.24 -7.86 14.37
N VAL A 168 -6.59 -6.86 14.95
CA VAL A 168 -6.51 -6.68 16.40
C VAL A 168 -7.89 -6.45 16.98
N ALA A 169 -8.71 -5.57 16.39
CA ALA A 169 -10.08 -5.31 16.82
C ALA A 169 -10.96 -6.56 16.72
N SER A 170 -10.88 -7.30 15.61
CA SER A 170 -11.62 -8.57 15.41
C SER A 170 -11.22 -9.63 16.42
N ARG A 171 -9.92 -9.77 16.70
CA ARG A 171 -9.40 -10.69 17.72
C ARG A 171 -9.90 -10.34 19.11
N LEU A 172 -9.79 -9.05 19.50
CA LEU A 172 -10.32 -8.57 20.77
C LEU A 172 -11.82 -8.81 20.87
N GLN A 173 -12.57 -8.54 19.80
CA GLN A 173 -14.02 -8.79 19.78
C GLN A 173 -14.35 -10.27 19.93
N LYS A 174 -13.58 -11.17 19.32
CA LYS A 174 -13.74 -12.62 19.50
C LYS A 174 -13.44 -13.07 20.93
N GLU A 175 -12.47 -12.46 21.59
CA GLU A 175 -12.10 -12.82 22.98
C GLU A 175 -13.11 -12.32 24.01
N VAL A 176 -13.70 -11.15 23.79
CA VAL A 176 -14.69 -10.55 24.72
C VAL A 176 -16.12 -11.00 24.46
N ARG A 177 -16.45 -11.51 23.27
CA ARG A 177 -17.78 -12.04 22.98
C ARG A 177 -17.97 -13.39 23.67
N PRO A 178 -18.99 -13.56 24.52
CA PRO A 178 -19.30 -14.86 25.12
C PRO A 178 -19.41 -15.96 24.08
N SER A 179 -18.75 -17.10 24.30
CA SER A 179 -18.81 -18.25 23.37
C SER A 179 -18.36 -19.51 24.08
N GLY A 180 -19.13 -20.58 23.92
CA GLY A 180 -18.85 -21.89 24.49
C GLY A 180 -19.59 -22.20 25.77
N TRP A 181 -19.31 -23.37 26.33
CA TRP A 181 -19.92 -23.87 27.53
C TRP A 181 -19.15 -23.38 28.77
N PRO A 182 -19.87 -23.05 29.87
CA PRO A 182 -19.24 -22.64 31.13
C PRO A 182 -18.65 -23.83 31.92
N ILE A 183 -18.82 -25.07 31.45
CA ILE A 183 -18.35 -26.31 32.07
C ILE A 183 -17.78 -27.25 31.00
N GLU A 184 -16.80 -28.06 31.34
CA GLU A 184 -16.23 -29.05 30.39
C GLU A 184 -17.13 -30.28 30.23
N ASN A 185 -17.66 -30.78 31.35
CA ASN A 185 -18.47 -32.01 31.39
C ASN A 185 -19.81 -31.78 32.08
N GLY A 186 -20.87 -32.15 31.40
CA GLY A 186 -22.25 -31.99 31.90
C GLY A 186 -23.25 -31.94 30.77
N TRP A 187 -24.47 -31.52 31.10
CA TRP A 187 -25.56 -31.38 30.14
C TRP A 187 -26.46 -30.20 30.50
N ILE A 188 -27.18 -29.69 29.54
CA ILE A 188 -28.19 -28.65 29.78
C ILE A 188 -29.38 -29.27 30.48
N SER A 189 -29.65 -28.85 31.71
CA SER A 189 -30.78 -29.34 32.49
C SER A 189 -32.02 -28.42 32.39
N SER A 190 -31.84 -27.14 32.03
CA SER A 190 -32.94 -26.23 31.80
C SER A 190 -32.55 -25.09 30.86
N LEU A 191 -33.44 -24.79 29.92
CA LEU A 191 -33.28 -23.74 28.93
C LEU A 191 -33.72 -22.36 29.43
N PHE A 192 -33.32 -21.32 28.75
CA PHE A 192 -33.80 -19.96 28.89
C PHE A 192 -35.25 -19.81 28.51
N GLY A 193 -35.97 -18.91 29.14
CA GLY A 193 -37.34 -18.55 28.77
C GLY A 193 -38.40 -18.96 29.80
N THR A 194 -39.65 -19.07 29.39
CA THR A 194 -40.77 -19.37 30.27
C THR A 194 -40.81 -20.86 30.60
N ARG A 195 -40.78 -21.21 31.90
CA ARG A 195 -40.89 -22.58 32.41
C ARG A 195 -41.71 -22.63 33.68
N THR A 196 -42.15 -23.81 34.06
CA THR A 196 -42.70 -24.01 35.40
C THR A 196 -41.59 -23.93 36.45
N ASP A 197 -41.78 -23.07 37.43
CA ASP A 197 -40.86 -22.92 38.56
C ASP A 197 -40.86 -24.19 39.41
N PRO A 198 -39.73 -24.83 39.65
CA PRO A 198 -39.66 -26.11 40.36
C PRO A 198 -40.02 -26.03 41.85
N PHE A 199 -40.07 -24.83 42.44
CA PHE A 199 -40.37 -24.61 43.85
C PHE A 199 -41.84 -24.24 44.07
N THR A 200 -42.41 -23.41 43.16
CA THR A 200 -43.76 -22.87 43.34
C THR A 200 -44.79 -23.51 42.44
N GLY A 201 -44.39 -24.25 41.41
CA GLY A 201 -45.27 -24.81 40.40
C GLY A 201 -45.91 -23.77 39.46
N ARG A 202 -45.58 -22.48 39.59
CA ARG A 202 -46.10 -21.38 38.76
C ARG A 202 -45.21 -21.12 37.53
N LEU A 203 -45.78 -20.53 36.50
CA LEU A 203 -44.99 -20.06 35.36
C LEU A 203 -44.07 -18.94 35.80
N ALA A 204 -42.78 -19.09 35.51
CA ALA A 204 -41.74 -18.12 35.77
C ALA A 204 -40.77 -18.01 34.57
N ARG A 205 -40.14 -16.87 34.43
CA ARG A 205 -39.12 -16.64 33.38
C ARG A 205 -37.76 -17.02 33.93
N HIS A 206 -37.12 -17.98 33.28
CA HIS A 206 -35.72 -18.35 33.50
C HIS A 206 -34.81 -17.42 32.71
N GLN A 207 -33.91 -16.72 33.40
CA GLN A 207 -33.07 -15.68 32.80
C GLN A 207 -31.73 -16.19 32.24
N GLY A 208 -31.52 -17.54 32.34
CA GLY A 208 -30.28 -18.17 31.89
C GLY A 208 -30.51 -19.59 31.42
N ILE A 209 -29.42 -20.34 31.29
CA ILE A 209 -29.40 -21.78 31.03
C ILE A 209 -28.74 -22.46 32.23
N ASP A 210 -29.37 -23.55 32.71
CA ASP A 210 -28.79 -24.36 33.78
C ASP A 210 -28.00 -25.53 33.19
N PHE A 211 -26.71 -25.62 33.59
CA PHE A 211 -25.83 -26.71 33.22
C PHE A 211 -25.58 -27.63 34.42
N ALA A 212 -26.18 -28.81 34.39
CA ALA A 212 -25.96 -29.81 35.41
C ALA A 212 -24.59 -30.44 35.29
N GLY A 213 -23.92 -30.61 36.42
CA GLY A 213 -22.59 -31.17 36.48
C GLY A 213 -22.20 -31.67 37.86
N ARG A 214 -21.04 -32.28 38.01
CA ARG A 214 -20.56 -32.82 39.29
C ARG A 214 -20.24 -31.67 40.24
N THR A 215 -20.71 -31.73 41.47
CA THR A 215 -20.32 -30.76 42.51
C THR A 215 -18.80 -30.65 42.64
N GLY A 216 -18.33 -29.42 42.70
CA GLY A 216 -16.90 -29.14 42.79
C GLY A 216 -16.14 -29.15 41.47
N ALA A 217 -16.79 -29.46 40.31
CA ALA A 217 -16.19 -29.31 39.00
C ALA A 217 -16.02 -27.81 38.67
N ASP A 218 -15.03 -27.50 37.85
CA ASP A 218 -14.70 -26.13 37.51
C ASP A 218 -15.79 -25.46 36.64
N VAL A 219 -16.11 -24.25 36.97
CA VAL A 219 -16.90 -23.33 36.14
C VAL A 219 -15.96 -22.36 35.48
N GLN A 220 -16.01 -22.31 34.14
CA GLN A 220 -15.05 -21.55 33.32
C GLN A 220 -15.71 -20.31 32.72
N ALA A 221 -14.93 -19.24 32.58
CA ALA A 221 -15.35 -18.03 31.89
C ALA A 221 -15.46 -18.29 30.38
N VAL A 222 -16.61 -17.98 29.78
CA VAL A 222 -16.88 -18.17 28.34
C VAL A 222 -16.31 -17.06 27.46
N ALA A 223 -15.74 -16.00 28.06
CA ALA A 223 -15.06 -14.90 27.38
C ALA A 223 -14.04 -14.25 28.33
N ALA A 224 -13.09 -13.49 27.76
CA ALA A 224 -12.19 -12.66 28.54
C ALA A 224 -12.94 -11.45 29.12
N GLY A 225 -12.51 -10.97 30.30
CA GLY A 225 -13.16 -9.82 30.94
C GLY A 225 -12.58 -9.46 32.30
N ILE A 226 -13.34 -8.67 33.04
CA ILE A 226 -13.01 -8.25 34.42
C ILE A 226 -14.14 -8.65 35.33
N VAL A 227 -13.84 -9.24 36.47
CA VAL A 227 -14.84 -9.62 37.46
C VAL A 227 -15.50 -8.35 38.03
N SER A 228 -16.79 -8.22 37.80
CA SER A 228 -17.61 -7.09 38.28
C SER A 228 -18.28 -7.41 39.62
N TYR A 229 -18.55 -8.69 39.89
CA TYR A 229 -19.12 -9.17 41.15
C TYR A 229 -18.61 -10.56 41.51
N ALA A 230 -18.32 -10.81 42.78
CA ALA A 230 -17.95 -12.11 43.32
C ALA A 230 -18.38 -12.21 44.78
N GLY A 231 -19.45 -12.97 45.05
CA GLY A 231 -19.98 -13.07 46.41
C GLY A 231 -21.38 -13.69 46.50
N PRO A 232 -21.97 -13.77 47.68
CA PRO A 232 -23.33 -14.27 47.87
C PRO A 232 -24.39 -13.27 47.30
N SER A 233 -25.36 -13.79 46.56
CA SER A 233 -26.45 -13.00 45.98
C SER A 233 -27.77 -13.72 46.18
N GLU A 234 -28.85 -12.93 46.44
CA GLU A 234 -30.17 -13.45 46.67
C GLU A 234 -30.67 -14.25 45.44
N GLY A 235 -31.18 -15.44 45.68
CA GLY A 235 -31.60 -16.34 44.63
C GLY A 235 -30.46 -17.11 43.95
N TYR A 236 -29.36 -16.44 43.62
CA TYR A 236 -28.21 -17.01 42.89
C TYR A 236 -27.23 -17.81 43.78
N GLY A 237 -27.31 -17.66 45.11
CA GLY A 237 -26.30 -18.23 45.98
C GLY A 237 -24.93 -17.53 45.79
N ASN A 238 -23.84 -18.29 45.70
CA ASN A 238 -22.57 -17.75 45.35
C ASN A 238 -22.53 -17.42 43.84
N LEU A 239 -22.41 -16.11 43.53
CA LEU A 239 -22.46 -15.57 42.19
C LEU A 239 -21.11 -14.98 41.79
N VAL A 240 -20.70 -15.25 40.57
CA VAL A 240 -19.63 -14.53 39.86
C VAL A 240 -20.27 -13.82 38.67
N GLU A 241 -19.98 -12.51 38.49
CA GLU A 241 -20.32 -11.76 37.29
C GLU A 241 -19.05 -11.22 36.67
N ILE A 242 -18.90 -11.37 35.34
CA ILE A 242 -17.77 -10.91 34.57
C ILE A 242 -18.25 -9.93 33.52
N ASN A 243 -17.68 -8.72 33.51
CA ASN A 243 -17.89 -7.74 32.45
C ASN A 243 -16.84 -7.97 31.35
N HIS A 244 -17.32 -8.24 30.15
CA HIS A 244 -16.48 -8.53 28.97
C HIS A 244 -16.23 -7.29 28.11
N GLY A 245 -16.87 -6.16 28.38
CA GLY A 245 -16.86 -5.00 27.50
C GLY A 245 -17.90 -5.14 26.37
N ASN A 246 -17.96 -4.13 25.49
CA ASN A 246 -18.89 -4.08 24.36
C ASN A 246 -20.35 -4.38 24.71
N GLY A 247 -20.79 -4.07 25.95
CA GLY A 247 -22.11 -4.31 26.47
C GLY A 247 -22.37 -5.74 26.98
N TYR A 248 -21.41 -6.66 26.87
CA TYR A 248 -21.58 -8.04 27.34
C TYR A 248 -21.12 -8.22 28.77
N SER A 249 -21.94 -8.95 29.55
CA SER A 249 -21.53 -9.58 30.81
C SER A 249 -22.09 -10.97 30.93
N THR A 250 -21.47 -11.80 31.79
CA THR A 250 -21.95 -13.16 32.08
C THR A 250 -22.01 -13.36 33.57
N ARG A 251 -23.00 -14.18 34.00
CA ARG A 251 -23.22 -14.58 35.38
C ARG A 251 -23.16 -16.07 35.55
N TYR A 252 -22.54 -16.48 36.65
CA TYR A 252 -22.37 -17.90 37.04
C TYR A 252 -22.89 -18.07 38.46
N GLY A 253 -24.07 -18.65 38.62
CA GLY A 253 -24.75 -18.79 39.89
C GLY A 253 -24.63 -20.20 40.49
N HIS A 254 -25.10 -20.34 41.73
CA HIS A 254 -25.24 -21.59 42.53
C HIS A 254 -23.89 -22.25 42.86
N ASN A 255 -22.78 -21.51 42.80
CA ASN A 255 -21.43 -22.05 42.99
C ASN A 255 -21.20 -22.54 44.43
N SER A 256 -20.46 -23.64 44.58
CA SER A 256 -19.97 -24.10 45.89
C SER A 256 -18.83 -23.25 46.42
N ALA A 257 -17.96 -22.77 45.53
CA ALA A 257 -16.83 -21.89 45.84
C ALA A 257 -16.58 -20.89 44.71
N ILE A 258 -16.17 -19.71 45.10
CA ILE A 258 -15.71 -18.63 44.18
C ILE A 258 -14.17 -18.66 44.20
N LEU A 259 -13.52 -18.61 43.03
CA LEU A 259 -12.08 -18.71 42.84
C LEU A 259 -11.42 -17.37 42.50
N VAL A 260 -12.23 -16.32 42.33
CA VAL A 260 -11.78 -14.99 41.83
C VAL A 260 -12.31 -13.87 42.72
N HIS A 261 -11.71 -12.69 42.61
CA HIS A 261 -12.12 -11.48 43.32
C HIS A 261 -12.57 -10.38 42.32
N VAL A 262 -13.36 -9.45 42.83
CA VAL A 262 -13.76 -8.28 42.03
C VAL A 262 -12.53 -7.51 41.60
N GLY A 263 -12.45 -7.16 40.31
CA GLY A 263 -11.31 -6.48 39.68
C GLY A 263 -10.31 -7.41 39.02
N ASP A 264 -10.39 -8.74 39.24
CA ASP A 264 -9.50 -9.68 38.56
C ASP A 264 -9.73 -9.70 37.04
N LYS A 265 -8.63 -9.76 36.29
CA LYS A 265 -8.66 -9.98 34.84
C LYS A 265 -8.77 -11.45 34.54
N ILE A 266 -9.76 -11.84 33.78
CA ILE A 266 -10.09 -13.22 33.45
C ILE A 266 -9.88 -13.46 31.96
N GLY A 267 -9.19 -14.56 31.62
CA GLY A 267 -9.11 -15.10 30.27
C GLY A 267 -10.27 -16.06 29.98
N ARG A 268 -10.62 -16.24 28.69
CA ARG A 268 -11.56 -17.30 28.28
C ARG A 268 -11.03 -18.68 28.71
N GLY A 269 -11.93 -19.55 29.19
CA GLY A 269 -11.55 -20.89 29.69
C GLY A 269 -10.95 -20.90 31.08
N GLN A 270 -10.70 -19.75 31.71
CA GLN A 270 -10.19 -19.68 33.06
C GLN A 270 -11.26 -20.11 34.07
N ALA A 271 -10.92 -21.00 35.01
CA ALA A 271 -11.79 -21.37 36.12
C ALA A 271 -12.05 -20.18 37.02
N VAL A 272 -13.34 -19.85 37.27
CA VAL A 272 -13.78 -18.71 38.05
C VAL A 272 -14.58 -19.09 39.31
N ALA A 273 -15.15 -20.32 39.29
CA ALA A 273 -15.92 -20.85 40.38
C ALA A 273 -15.94 -22.40 40.32
N ARG A 274 -16.65 -23.02 41.26
CA ARG A 274 -16.90 -24.47 41.28
C ARG A 274 -18.39 -24.74 41.36
N ILE A 275 -18.88 -25.74 40.59
CA ILE A 275 -20.26 -26.14 40.57
C ILE A 275 -20.74 -26.48 41.99
N GLY A 276 -21.87 -25.97 42.34
CA GLY A 276 -22.54 -26.20 43.62
C GLY A 276 -24.06 -26.31 43.52
N SER A 277 -24.71 -26.04 44.64
CA SER A 277 -26.18 -26.00 44.77
C SER A 277 -26.55 -24.96 45.82
N THR A 278 -25.83 -23.82 45.88
CA THR A 278 -26.11 -22.74 46.81
C THR A 278 -27.28 -21.87 46.32
N GLY A 279 -27.94 -21.15 47.25
CA GLY A 279 -29.07 -20.32 46.91
C GLY A 279 -30.33 -21.12 46.52
N ARG A 280 -31.07 -20.64 45.50
CA ARG A 280 -32.31 -21.28 45.04
C ARG A 280 -32.01 -22.33 43.96
N SER A 281 -31.58 -23.52 44.38
CA SER A 281 -31.18 -24.63 43.54
C SER A 281 -31.81 -25.95 44.00
N THR A 282 -32.19 -26.81 43.08
CA THR A 282 -32.73 -28.14 43.35
C THR A 282 -31.69 -29.26 43.32
N GLY A 283 -30.47 -28.96 42.87
CA GLY A 283 -29.38 -29.92 42.74
C GLY A 283 -28.12 -29.29 42.12
N PRO A 284 -27.03 -30.04 42.03
CA PRO A 284 -25.78 -29.48 41.54
C PRO A 284 -25.85 -29.06 40.06
N HIS A 285 -25.71 -27.75 39.82
CA HIS A 285 -25.63 -27.14 38.51
C HIS A 285 -24.97 -25.74 38.59
N VAL A 286 -24.56 -25.20 37.46
CA VAL A 286 -24.27 -23.78 37.30
C VAL A 286 -25.43 -23.13 36.52
N HIS A 287 -25.99 -22.07 37.10
CA HIS A 287 -26.94 -21.19 36.40
C HIS A 287 -26.11 -20.15 35.64
N PHE A 288 -26.24 -20.15 34.30
CA PHE A 288 -25.45 -19.32 33.41
C PHE A 288 -26.31 -18.30 32.66
N GLU A 289 -26.00 -17.03 32.81
CA GLU A 289 -26.66 -15.95 32.06
C GLU A 289 -25.66 -15.22 31.17
N VAL A 290 -26.16 -14.79 30.01
CA VAL A 290 -25.52 -13.78 29.15
C VAL A 290 -26.37 -12.52 29.20
N LEU A 291 -25.74 -11.39 29.50
CA LEU A 291 -26.41 -10.10 29.50
C LEU A 291 -25.83 -9.24 28.36
N TYR A 292 -26.72 -8.54 27.68
CA TYR A 292 -26.33 -7.51 26.72
C TYR A 292 -26.96 -6.18 27.14
N ASN A 293 -26.08 -5.17 27.38
CA ASN A 293 -26.46 -3.87 27.96
C ASN A 293 -27.31 -4.03 29.24
N GLY A 294 -26.90 -4.94 30.11
CA GLY A 294 -27.55 -5.20 31.41
C GLY A 294 -28.85 -6.00 31.33
N THR A 295 -29.34 -6.40 30.15
CA THR A 295 -30.54 -7.18 29.96
C THR A 295 -30.18 -8.64 29.64
N PRO A 296 -30.76 -9.65 30.38
CA PRO A 296 -30.57 -11.05 30.07
C PRO A 296 -31.06 -11.41 28.65
N VAL A 297 -30.21 -12.04 27.86
CA VAL A 297 -30.48 -12.55 26.51
C VAL A 297 -30.33 -14.06 26.49
N ASP A 298 -30.95 -14.72 25.49
CA ASP A 298 -30.87 -16.17 25.35
C ASP A 298 -29.41 -16.64 25.15
N PRO A 299 -28.83 -17.40 26.09
CA PRO A 299 -27.46 -17.87 25.98
C PRO A 299 -27.26 -18.93 24.89
N GLU A 300 -28.31 -19.53 24.35
CA GLU A 300 -28.20 -20.63 23.37
C GLU A 300 -27.41 -20.21 22.14
N ALA A 301 -27.60 -18.98 21.63
CA ALA A 301 -26.86 -18.42 20.50
C ALA A 301 -25.34 -18.28 20.75
N TYR A 302 -24.95 -18.23 22.01
CA TYR A 302 -23.54 -18.07 22.42
C TYR A 302 -22.84 -19.41 22.70
N ILE A 303 -23.60 -20.41 23.21
CA ILE A 303 -23.04 -21.73 23.53
C ILE A 303 -22.87 -22.65 22.32
N GLN A 304 -23.65 -22.43 21.23
CA GLN A 304 -23.56 -23.22 19.99
C GLN A 304 -22.40 -22.76 19.08
N ALA A 305 -21.94 -21.53 19.22
CA ALA A 305 -20.89 -20.95 18.36
C ALA A 305 -19.49 -21.56 18.59
N ALA A 306 -19.33 -22.51 19.51
CA ALA A 306 -18.04 -23.10 19.90
C ALA A 306 -17.86 -24.59 19.50
N ARG A 307 -18.75 -25.13 18.66
CA ARG A 307 -18.62 -26.52 18.15
C ARG A 307 -17.99 -26.54 16.77
#